data_be1014dd4f45bfed75fc45ccf5c83aa4
#
_entry.id   be1014dd4f45bfed75fc45ccf5c83aa4
#
_cell.length_a   1.000
_cell.length_b   1.000
_cell.length_c   1.000
_cell.angle_alpha   90.00
_cell.angle_beta   90.00
_cell.angle_gamma   90.00
#
_symmetry.space_group_name_H-M   'P 1'
#
loop_
_entity.id
_entity.type
_entity.pdbx_description
1 polymer ?
#
loop_
_entity_poly.entity_id
_entity_poly.type
_entity_poly.pdbx_seq_one_letter_code
_entity_poly.pdbx_strand_id
1 'polypeptide(L)'
;MEPILDAIMPTRHVKLIHKTAIESRRQHMEDLPSASMNTMHLLFSGSSEEGLYLPDLSLVRKPLHSSDSSMVSADQDIMIVWENWPVNEKLGRKTFAVLEVKGTHSGYCRLRFNPAFSASSRTERQPELRITIEDGGLDKNAFIYNSKFVATMSKILKLQKRGISFFEVIDHLGYNLQTNHALHGPAFTSSVVCSGGNDLSVDYVHSLHCQEWPEVASGWIHRHRPSGCPSPQLIRDIAKQGCHVVPVSHRFSQWPSLEWRLSFSEAEVMLALTLSSIPRRCYIFLKLLHIYKFKRHGVALVTYFLKTALFWICESISLSEWK
;
A
#
# COMPACT_ATOMS: atom_id res chain seq x y z
N MET A 1 -26.00 12.42 18.00
CA MET A 1 -24.87 12.11 17.08
C MET A 1 -24.46 10.65 17.14
N GLU A 2 -24.33 10.06 18.34
CA GLU A 2 -24.02 8.62 18.51
C GLU A 2 -24.90 7.65 17.71
N PRO A 3 -26.25 7.75 17.72
CA PRO A 3 -27.09 6.82 16.97
C PRO A 3 -26.85 6.83 15.46
N ILE A 4 -26.49 8.01 14.91
CA ILE A 4 -26.19 8.14 13.47
C ILE A 4 -24.83 7.52 13.16
N LEU A 5 -23.83 7.74 14.03
CA LEU A 5 -22.51 7.16 13.87
C LEU A 5 -22.55 5.63 14.01
N ASP A 6 -23.35 5.12 14.94
CA ASP A 6 -23.53 3.67 15.11
C ASP A 6 -24.27 3.04 13.93
N ALA A 7 -25.20 3.76 13.29
CA ALA A 7 -25.87 3.31 12.08
C ALA A 7 -24.96 3.31 10.85
N ILE A 8 -23.93 4.17 10.83
CA ILE A 8 -22.97 4.31 9.72
C ILE A 8 -21.77 3.38 9.92
N MET A 9 -21.44 3.07 11.18
CA MET A 9 -20.33 2.14 11.46
C MET A 9 -20.66 0.75 10.93
N PRO A 10 -19.72 0.09 10.24
CA PRO A 10 -19.97 -1.24 9.74
C PRO A 10 -20.38 -2.16 10.89
N THR A 11 -21.53 -2.80 10.73
CA THR A 11 -22.02 -3.79 11.72
C THR A 11 -20.97 -4.88 11.90
N ARG A 12 -21.01 -5.60 13.02
CA ARG A 12 -20.11 -6.74 13.26
C ARG A 12 -20.16 -7.74 12.10
N HIS A 13 -21.31 -7.91 11.49
CA HIS A 13 -21.54 -8.79 10.33
C HIS A 13 -20.81 -8.26 9.07
N VAL A 14 -20.92 -6.98 8.75
CA VAL A 14 -20.23 -6.36 7.61
C VAL A 14 -18.71 -6.42 7.81
N LYS A 15 -18.21 -6.17 9.02
CA LYS A 15 -16.78 -6.34 9.34
C LYS A 15 -16.31 -7.78 9.14
N LEU A 16 -17.13 -8.75 9.55
CA LEU A 16 -16.82 -10.18 9.39
C LEU A 16 -16.76 -10.57 7.91
N ILE A 17 -17.77 -10.17 7.10
CA ILE A 17 -17.79 -10.43 5.65
C ILE A 17 -16.55 -9.81 4.98
N HIS A 18 -16.24 -8.57 5.29
CA HIS A 18 -15.08 -7.89 4.73
C HIS A 18 -13.77 -8.60 5.12
N LYS A 19 -13.62 -8.96 6.40
CA LYS A 19 -12.47 -9.72 6.88
C LYS A 19 -12.36 -11.06 6.17
N THR A 20 -13.44 -11.81 6.06
CA THR A 20 -13.47 -13.10 5.37
C THR A 20 -13.11 -12.96 3.89
N ALA A 21 -13.59 -11.92 3.22
CA ALA A 21 -13.26 -11.66 1.82
C ALA A 21 -11.77 -11.33 1.64
N ILE A 22 -11.18 -10.53 2.53
CA ILE A 22 -9.74 -10.24 2.53
C ILE A 22 -8.93 -11.51 2.81
N GLU A 23 -9.29 -12.28 3.83
CA GLU A 23 -8.61 -13.51 4.20
C GLU A 23 -8.70 -14.57 3.08
N SER A 24 -9.87 -14.74 2.46
CA SER A 24 -10.06 -15.64 1.33
C SER A 24 -9.16 -15.26 0.15
N ARG A 25 -9.07 -13.96 -0.17
CA ARG A 25 -8.19 -13.47 -1.24
C ARG A 25 -6.72 -13.65 -0.90
N ARG A 26 -6.32 -13.37 0.36
CA ARG A 26 -4.96 -13.61 0.84
C ARG A 26 -4.60 -15.09 0.69
N GLN A 27 -5.46 -16.00 1.14
CA GLN A 27 -5.26 -17.43 1.03
C GLN A 27 -5.12 -17.87 -0.43
N HIS A 28 -6.00 -17.44 -1.33
CA HIS A 28 -5.90 -17.78 -2.76
C HIS A 28 -4.63 -17.24 -3.42
N MET A 29 -4.11 -16.10 -2.95
CA MET A 29 -2.84 -15.59 -3.46
C MET A 29 -1.64 -16.35 -2.89
N GLU A 30 -1.71 -16.82 -1.66
CA GLU A 30 -0.70 -17.69 -1.04
C GLU A 30 -0.68 -19.09 -1.67
N ASP A 31 -1.82 -19.58 -2.16
CA ASP A 31 -1.97 -20.86 -2.87
C ASP A 31 -1.47 -20.82 -4.33
N LEU A 32 -1.02 -19.65 -4.83
CA LEU A 32 -0.39 -19.57 -6.14
C LEU A 32 0.88 -20.41 -6.20
N PRO A 33 1.18 -21.08 -7.36
CA PRO A 33 2.32 -21.97 -7.46
C PRO A 33 3.63 -21.32 -6.99
N SER A 34 4.24 -21.92 -5.99
CA SER A 34 5.42 -21.41 -5.27
C SER A 34 6.65 -21.10 -6.11
N ALA A 35 6.72 -21.59 -7.34
CA ALA A 35 7.84 -21.33 -8.24
C ALA A 35 8.00 -19.85 -8.65
N SER A 36 6.90 -19.08 -8.64
CA SER A 36 6.88 -17.64 -8.96
C SER A 36 6.95 -16.75 -7.72
N MET A 37 6.57 -17.27 -6.54
CA MET A 37 6.42 -16.51 -5.30
C MET A 37 7.69 -16.41 -4.45
N ASN A 38 8.75 -17.16 -4.77
CA ASN A 38 10.01 -17.14 -4.01
C ASN A 38 10.78 -15.80 -4.10
N THR A 39 10.31 -14.84 -4.89
CA THR A 39 10.99 -13.56 -5.13
C THR A 39 10.18 -12.33 -4.77
N MET A 40 8.89 -12.51 -4.47
CA MET A 40 7.98 -11.42 -4.12
C MET A 40 6.94 -11.85 -3.08
N HIS A 41 6.44 -10.89 -2.30
CA HIS A 41 5.24 -11.08 -1.49
C HIS A 41 4.25 -9.92 -1.72
N LEU A 42 3.00 -10.12 -1.28
CA LEU A 42 1.94 -9.14 -1.41
C LEU A 42 1.68 -8.50 -0.04
N LEU A 43 1.86 -7.20 0.03
CA LEU A 43 1.55 -6.42 1.22
C LEU A 43 0.22 -5.69 1.01
N PHE A 44 -0.78 -6.06 1.79
CA PHE A 44 -2.08 -5.40 1.80
C PHE A 44 -2.00 -4.12 2.62
N SER A 45 -2.55 -3.04 2.09
CA SER A 45 -2.50 -1.72 2.72
C SER A 45 -3.76 -0.91 2.45
N GLY A 46 -3.72 0.38 2.80
CA GLY A 46 -4.83 1.28 2.59
C GLY A 46 -5.98 1.12 3.59
N SER A 47 -7.05 1.84 3.35
CA SER A 47 -8.15 1.97 4.33
C SER A 47 -8.88 0.66 4.61
N SER A 48 -8.85 -0.29 3.70
CA SER A 48 -9.45 -1.61 3.87
C SER A 48 -8.72 -2.43 4.93
N GLU A 49 -7.40 -2.54 4.84
CA GLU A 49 -6.58 -3.26 5.79
C GLU A 49 -6.51 -2.56 7.16
N GLU A 50 -6.48 -1.25 7.15
CA GLU A 50 -6.48 -0.41 8.36
C GLU A 50 -7.81 -0.44 9.13
N GLY A 51 -8.89 -0.98 8.54
CA GLY A 51 -10.24 -0.92 9.10
C GLY A 51 -10.79 0.49 9.18
N LEU A 52 -10.33 1.38 8.31
CA LEU A 52 -10.71 2.80 8.19
C LEU A 52 -11.49 3.08 6.90
N TYR A 53 -12.02 2.05 6.25
CA TYR A 53 -12.85 2.18 5.04
C TYR A 53 -14.25 2.73 5.36
N LEU A 54 -14.87 3.33 4.34
CA LEU A 54 -16.29 3.67 4.41
C LEU A 54 -17.10 2.47 3.92
N PRO A 55 -18.06 1.98 4.71
CA PRO A 55 -18.98 0.98 4.22
C PRO A 55 -19.86 1.58 3.12
N ASP A 56 -20.22 0.76 2.16
CA ASP A 56 -21.23 1.17 1.17
C ASP A 56 -22.59 1.32 1.86
N LEU A 57 -23.04 2.55 1.98
CA LEU A 57 -24.31 2.88 2.62
C LEU A 57 -25.52 2.31 1.87
N SER A 58 -25.39 1.93 0.61
CA SER A 58 -26.45 1.27 -0.15
C SER A 58 -26.76 -0.12 0.42
N LEU A 59 -25.77 -0.78 1.04
CA LEU A 59 -25.96 -2.08 1.67
C LEU A 59 -26.74 -2.03 2.98
N VAL A 60 -26.76 -0.89 3.65
CA VAL A 60 -27.53 -0.69 4.90
C VAL A 60 -29.05 -0.75 4.65
N ARG A 61 -29.49 -0.52 3.42
CA ARG A 61 -30.90 -0.51 3.02
C ARG A 61 -31.42 -1.84 2.46
N LYS A 62 -30.55 -2.83 2.25
CA LYS A 62 -30.99 -4.15 1.74
C LYS A 62 -31.40 -5.07 2.90
N PRO A 63 -32.53 -5.79 2.79
CA PRO A 63 -32.94 -6.74 3.82
C PRO A 63 -31.94 -7.91 3.90
N LEU A 64 -31.73 -8.40 5.12
CA LEU A 64 -30.76 -9.45 5.51
C LEU A 64 -30.91 -10.82 4.80
N HIS A 65 -31.92 -10.99 3.97
CA HIS A 65 -32.27 -12.27 3.32
C HIS A 65 -31.92 -12.36 1.82
N SER A 66 -31.26 -11.36 1.25
CA SER A 66 -30.73 -11.55 -0.10
C SER A 66 -29.45 -12.35 -0.01
N SER A 67 -29.45 -13.55 -0.56
CA SER A 67 -28.29 -14.42 -0.79
C SER A 67 -27.26 -13.81 -1.76
N ASP A 68 -27.47 -12.57 -2.16
CA ASP A 68 -26.49 -11.74 -2.84
C ASP A 68 -25.39 -11.40 -1.86
N SER A 69 -24.28 -12.10 -1.97
CA SER A 69 -22.97 -11.70 -1.44
C SER A 69 -22.48 -10.44 -2.17
N SER A 70 -23.36 -9.42 -2.27
CA SER A 70 -23.04 -8.13 -2.86
C SER A 70 -21.96 -7.47 -2.04
N MET A 71 -20.81 -7.50 -2.62
CA MET A 71 -19.55 -7.17 -2.04
C MET A 71 -19.49 -5.75 -1.55
N VAL A 72 -18.88 -5.62 -0.40
CA VAL A 72 -18.46 -4.34 0.15
C VAL A 72 -17.53 -3.69 -0.87
N SER A 73 -17.99 -2.64 -1.51
CA SER A 73 -17.15 -1.80 -2.35
C SER A 73 -16.11 -1.13 -1.46
N ALA A 74 -14.90 -1.66 -1.48
CA ALA A 74 -13.76 -1.06 -0.82
C ALA A 74 -12.57 -1.15 -1.76
N ASP A 75 -11.99 0.00 -2.07
CA ASP A 75 -10.72 0.05 -2.78
C ASP A 75 -9.66 -0.70 -1.97
N GLN A 76 -8.93 -1.58 -2.62
CA GLN A 76 -7.81 -2.30 -2.04
C GLN A 76 -6.50 -1.80 -2.64
N ASP A 77 -5.56 -1.51 -1.76
CA ASP A 77 -4.19 -1.16 -2.13
C ASP A 77 -3.27 -2.34 -1.83
N ILE A 78 -2.62 -2.88 -2.84
CA ILE A 78 -1.71 -4.02 -2.72
C ILE A 78 -0.33 -3.62 -3.25
N MET A 79 0.68 -3.73 -2.39
CA MET A 79 2.06 -3.62 -2.83
C MET A 79 2.61 -4.98 -3.22
N ILE A 80 3.21 -5.06 -4.41
CA ILE A 80 4.01 -6.19 -4.86
C ILE A 80 5.45 -5.92 -4.42
N VAL A 81 5.85 -6.51 -3.31
CA VAL A 81 7.18 -6.30 -2.72
C VAL A 81 8.16 -7.30 -3.30
N TRP A 82 9.24 -6.81 -3.91
CA TRP A 82 10.31 -7.62 -4.47
C TRP A 82 11.42 -7.85 -3.44
N GLU A 83 11.33 -8.96 -2.72
CA GLU A 83 12.17 -9.26 -1.55
C GLU A 83 13.64 -9.46 -1.85
N ASN A 84 13.93 -10.01 -3.02
CA ASN A 84 15.31 -10.32 -3.40
C ASN A 84 16.15 -9.07 -3.73
N TRP A 85 15.55 -7.88 -3.71
CA TRP A 85 16.20 -6.62 -4.07
C TRP A 85 16.12 -5.60 -2.93
N PRO A 86 16.77 -5.89 -1.81
CA PRO A 86 16.70 -5.03 -0.63
C PRO A 86 17.37 -3.67 -0.87
N VAL A 87 16.72 -2.65 -0.38
CA VAL A 87 17.21 -1.27 -0.37
C VAL A 87 17.69 -0.94 1.03
N ASN A 88 18.81 -0.22 1.15
CA ASN A 88 19.31 0.28 2.43
C ASN A 88 19.98 1.65 2.23
N GLU A 89 20.13 2.44 3.28
CA GLU A 89 20.89 3.70 3.22
C GLU A 89 22.40 3.48 3.15
N LYS A 90 22.87 2.30 3.60
CA LYS A 90 24.27 1.94 3.62
C LYS A 90 24.59 0.90 2.57
N LEU A 91 25.74 1.10 1.92
CA LEU A 91 26.26 0.13 0.98
C LEU A 91 26.69 -1.15 1.71
N GLY A 92 26.16 -2.29 1.26
CA GLY A 92 26.51 -3.61 1.79
C GLY A 92 26.44 -4.68 0.71
N ARG A 93 27.08 -5.84 0.91
CA ARG A 93 27.06 -6.94 -0.08
C ARG A 93 25.64 -7.46 -0.39
N LYS A 94 24.72 -7.32 0.55
CA LYS A 94 23.33 -7.75 0.39
C LYS A 94 22.40 -6.62 -0.07
N THR A 95 22.90 -5.40 -0.21
CA THR A 95 22.12 -4.23 -0.63
C THR A 95 22.05 -4.20 -2.14
N PHE A 96 20.86 -4.28 -2.70
CA PHE A 96 20.59 -4.12 -4.15
C PHE A 96 20.78 -2.68 -4.60
N ALA A 97 20.19 -1.74 -3.86
CA ALA A 97 20.32 -0.32 -4.15
C ALA A 97 20.46 0.50 -2.86
N VAL A 98 21.22 1.58 -2.96
CA VAL A 98 21.42 2.54 -1.87
C VAL A 98 20.39 3.66 -2.02
N LEU A 99 19.68 3.93 -0.93
CA LEU A 99 18.69 5.00 -0.83
C LEU A 99 19.40 6.34 -0.61
N GLU A 100 19.15 7.31 -1.46
CA GLU A 100 19.70 8.66 -1.37
C GLU A 100 18.59 9.73 -1.37
N VAL A 101 18.51 10.48 -0.27
CA VAL A 101 17.52 11.55 -0.09
C VAL A 101 18.05 12.94 -0.48
N LYS A 102 19.36 13.06 -0.73
CA LYS A 102 19.97 14.35 -1.02
C LYS A 102 19.42 14.96 -2.33
N GLY A 103 18.85 16.15 -2.22
CA GLY A 103 18.32 16.89 -3.35
C GLY A 103 16.95 16.39 -3.86
N THR A 104 16.27 15.51 -3.13
CA THR A 104 14.90 15.08 -3.43
C THR A 104 13.88 15.86 -2.59
N HIS A 105 12.61 15.76 -2.94
CA HIS A 105 11.52 16.27 -2.11
C HIS A 105 11.39 15.48 -0.81
N SER A 106 10.84 16.11 0.23
CA SER A 106 10.54 15.42 1.49
C SER A 106 9.64 14.21 1.24
N GLY A 107 10.01 13.04 1.81
CA GLY A 107 9.31 11.78 1.58
C GLY A 107 9.68 11.06 0.27
N TYR A 108 10.70 11.56 -0.43
CA TYR A 108 11.22 10.95 -1.66
C TYR A 108 12.71 10.67 -1.58
N CYS A 109 13.16 9.76 -2.44
CA CYS A 109 14.57 9.36 -2.55
C CYS A 109 14.91 9.02 -4.00
N ARG A 110 16.18 8.80 -4.27
CA ARG A 110 16.67 8.12 -5.48
C ARG A 110 17.36 6.83 -5.08
N LEU A 111 17.33 5.85 -5.96
CA LEU A 111 17.96 4.55 -5.72
C LEU A 111 19.18 4.41 -6.59
N ARG A 112 20.36 4.33 -5.95
CA ARG A 112 21.62 4.05 -6.66
C ARG A 112 21.89 2.57 -6.63
N PHE A 113 22.00 1.95 -7.79
CA PHE A 113 22.32 0.54 -7.95
C PHE A 113 23.69 0.21 -7.33
N ASN A 114 23.78 -0.94 -6.68
CA ASN A 114 25.02 -1.47 -6.13
C ASN A 114 25.62 -2.54 -7.05
N PRO A 115 26.70 -2.26 -7.80
CA PRO A 115 27.32 -3.25 -8.67
C PRO A 115 27.86 -4.48 -7.94
N ALA A 116 28.24 -4.34 -6.66
CA ALA A 116 28.73 -5.47 -5.87
C ALA A 116 27.62 -6.49 -5.49
N PHE A 117 26.36 -6.12 -5.60
CA PHE A 117 25.22 -7.00 -5.36
C PHE A 117 25.15 -8.15 -6.40
N SER A 118 25.50 -7.88 -7.65
CA SER A 118 25.47 -8.86 -8.75
C SER A 118 26.52 -9.97 -8.61
N ALA A 119 27.54 -9.78 -7.79
CA ALA A 119 28.62 -10.74 -7.57
C ALA A 119 28.26 -11.86 -6.57
N SER A 120 27.11 -11.78 -5.90
CA SER A 120 26.68 -12.84 -5.00
C SER A 120 26.01 -13.98 -5.77
N SER A 121 26.35 -15.21 -5.46
CA SER A 121 25.99 -16.46 -6.15
C SER A 121 24.48 -16.72 -6.37
N ARG A 122 23.59 -15.84 -5.92
CA ARG A 122 22.14 -15.88 -6.16
C ARG A 122 21.72 -15.17 -7.44
N THR A 123 22.52 -14.23 -7.97
CA THR A 123 22.16 -13.39 -9.13
C THR A 123 22.28 -14.11 -10.46
N GLU A 124 23.07 -15.17 -10.55
CA GLU A 124 23.11 -16.00 -11.77
C GLU A 124 21.77 -16.70 -12.07
N ARG A 125 20.87 -16.78 -11.07
CA ARG A 125 19.52 -17.35 -11.18
C ARG A 125 18.41 -16.34 -11.37
N GLN A 126 18.73 -15.06 -11.51
CA GLN A 126 17.74 -13.99 -11.68
C GLN A 126 17.96 -13.25 -13.02
N PRO A 127 17.55 -13.84 -14.15
CA PRO A 127 17.65 -13.20 -15.46
C PRO A 127 16.91 -11.85 -15.49
N GLU A 128 15.92 -11.67 -14.62
CA GLU A 128 15.11 -10.45 -14.51
C GLU A 128 15.94 -9.23 -14.09
N LEU A 129 16.88 -9.42 -13.16
CA LEU A 129 17.77 -8.34 -12.73
C LEU A 129 18.67 -7.84 -13.87
N ARG A 130 19.13 -8.78 -14.69
CA ARG A 130 19.92 -8.52 -15.88
C ARG A 130 19.17 -7.64 -16.86
N ILE A 131 17.92 -8.00 -17.15
CA ILE A 131 17.03 -7.24 -18.06
C ILE A 131 16.83 -5.80 -17.53
N THR A 132 16.62 -5.61 -16.22
CA THR A 132 16.42 -4.28 -15.63
C THR A 132 17.65 -3.38 -15.79
N ILE A 133 18.85 -3.94 -15.71
CA ILE A 133 20.12 -3.20 -15.75
C ILE A 133 20.61 -3.04 -17.19
N GLU A 134 20.62 -4.12 -17.98
CA GLU A 134 21.18 -4.15 -19.34
C GLU A 134 20.30 -3.40 -20.35
N ASP A 135 18.98 -3.34 -20.16
CA ASP A 135 18.03 -2.63 -21.03
C ASP A 135 17.93 -1.11 -20.75
N GLY A 136 18.99 -0.51 -20.19
CA GLY A 136 19.03 0.92 -19.92
C GLY A 136 18.19 1.34 -18.70
N GLY A 137 18.05 0.46 -17.72
CA GLY A 137 17.37 0.71 -16.46
C GLY A 137 18.11 1.67 -15.51
N LEU A 138 19.37 2.05 -15.84
CA LEU A 138 20.20 2.95 -15.05
C LEU A 138 20.53 4.23 -15.82
N ASP A 139 20.64 5.35 -15.10
CA ASP A 139 21.24 6.57 -15.62
C ASP A 139 22.80 6.50 -15.59
N LYS A 140 23.47 7.54 -16.10
CA LYS A 140 24.93 7.63 -16.13
C LYS A 140 25.60 7.63 -14.74
N ASN A 141 24.85 7.88 -13.67
CA ASN A 141 25.30 7.87 -12.28
C ASN A 141 24.85 6.62 -11.52
N ALA A 142 24.41 5.59 -12.24
CA ALA A 142 23.88 4.33 -11.73
C ALA A 142 22.57 4.47 -10.90
N PHE A 143 21.81 5.54 -11.08
CA PHE A 143 20.46 5.63 -10.51
C PHE A 143 19.45 4.85 -11.32
N ILE A 144 18.55 4.14 -10.60
CA ILE A 144 17.53 3.28 -11.19
C ILE A 144 16.36 4.13 -11.69
N TYR A 145 16.03 3.97 -12.97
CA TYR A 145 14.83 4.58 -13.55
C TYR A 145 13.56 3.92 -13.02
N ASN A 146 12.69 4.69 -12.37
CA ASN A 146 11.44 4.20 -11.81
C ASN A 146 10.48 3.64 -12.87
N SER A 147 10.33 4.31 -14.00
CA SER A 147 9.46 3.87 -15.10
C SER A 147 9.98 2.61 -15.81
N LYS A 148 11.28 2.49 -15.97
CA LYS A 148 11.91 1.29 -16.54
C LYS A 148 11.75 0.09 -15.62
N PHE A 149 11.93 0.32 -14.32
CA PHE A 149 11.66 -0.70 -13.30
C PHE A 149 10.22 -1.21 -13.40
N VAL A 150 9.22 -0.32 -13.38
CA VAL A 150 7.81 -0.72 -13.51
C VAL A 150 7.56 -1.52 -14.79
N ALA A 151 8.09 -1.05 -15.92
CA ALA A 151 7.91 -1.73 -17.21
C ALA A 151 8.51 -3.14 -17.20
N THR A 152 9.70 -3.30 -16.60
CA THR A 152 10.38 -4.60 -16.48
C THR A 152 9.62 -5.54 -15.57
N MET A 153 9.21 -5.05 -14.37
CA MET A 153 8.46 -5.87 -13.41
C MET A 153 7.11 -6.31 -13.97
N SER A 154 6.42 -5.42 -14.68
CA SER A 154 5.17 -5.77 -15.36
C SER A 154 5.36 -6.81 -16.45
N LYS A 155 6.49 -6.77 -17.19
CA LYS A 155 6.84 -7.83 -18.14
C LYS A 155 7.06 -9.17 -17.44
N ILE A 156 7.82 -9.18 -16.34
CA ILE A 156 8.10 -10.38 -15.56
C ILE A 156 6.81 -11.02 -15.08
N LEU A 157 5.91 -10.22 -14.50
CA LEU A 157 4.59 -10.71 -14.08
C LEU A 157 3.78 -11.30 -15.25
N LYS A 158 3.94 -10.79 -16.46
CA LYS A 158 3.28 -11.35 -17.65
C LYS A 158 3.96 -12.62 -18.15
N LEU A 159 5.28 -12.74 -18.03
CA LEU A 159 6.07 -13.85 -18.57
C LEU A 159 6.14 -15.05 -17.61
N GLN A 160 5.98 -14.87 -16.31
CA GLN A 160 6.07 -15.94 -15.33
C GLN A 160 4.99 -17.01 -15.46
N LYS A 161 4.22 -16.96 -16.56
CA LYS A 161 3.09 -17.86 -16.77
C LYS A 161 3.19 -18.72 -17.98
N ARG A 162 3.29 -19.99 -17.69
CA ARG A 162 2.87 -21.04 -18.60
C ARG A 162 1.33 -21.03 -18.73
N GLY A 163 0.77 -20.01 -19.36
CA GLY A 163 -0.62 -20.01 -19.80
C GLY A 163 -1.66 -19.23 -18.98
N ILE A 164 -1.36 -18.73 -17.79
CA ILE A 164 -2.32 -17.93 -17.01
C ILE A 164 -1.67 -16.62 -16.57
N SER A 165 -2.14 -15.39 -16.81
CA SER A 165 -1.54 -14.14 -16.36
C SER A 165 -1.83 -13.86 -14.88
N PHE A 166 -0.90 -13.22 -14.12
CA PHE A 166 -1.14 -12.82 -12.73
C PHE A 166 -2.50 -12.12 -12.60
N PHE A 167 -2.89 -11.39 -13.63
CA PHE A 167 -4.17 -10.73 -13.74
C PHE A 167 -5.33 -11.69 -14.05
N GLU A 168 -5.10 -12.75 -14.84
CA GLU A 168 -6.09 -13.79 -15.07
C GLU A 168 -6.35 -14.64 -13.83
N VAL A 169 -5.36 -14.81 -12.95
CA VAL A 169 -5.57 -15.48 -11.67
C VAL A 169 -6.47 -14.63 -10.77
N ILE A 170 -6.28 -13.31 -10.79
CA ILE A 170 -7.16 -12.38 -10.06
C ILE A 170 -8.56 -12.41 -10.64
N ASP A 171 -8.69 -12.50 -11.96
CA ASP A 171 -9.97 -12.62 -12.67
C ASP A 171 -10.66 -13.98 -12.41
N HIS A 172 -9.89 -15.07 -12.22
CA HIS A 172 -10.42 -16.42 -11.94
C HIS A 172 -10.87 -16.62 -10.48
N LEU A 173 -10.66 -15.66 -9.60
CA LEU A 173 -11.12 -15.73 -8.20
C LEU A 173 -12.67 -15.69 -8.05
N GLY A 174 -13.38 -16.15 -9.06
CA GLY A 174 -14.79 -16.55 -8.93
C GLY A 174 -15.81 -15.56 -9.44
N TYR A 175 -15.37 -14.57 -10.20
CA TYR A 175 -16.31 -13.62 -10.79
C TYR A 175 -16.23 -13.66 -12.31
N ASN A 176 -17.30 -14.06 -12.98
CA ASN A 176 -17.55 -13.81 -14.41
C ASN A 176 -17.76 -12.30 -14.64
N LEU A 177 -16.75 -11.48 -14.38
CA LEU A 177 -16.87 -10.04 -14.31
C LEU A 177 -16.00 -9.43 -15.40
N GLN A 178 -16.53 -8.40 -16.08
CA GLN A 178 -15.76 -7.60 -17.00
C GLN A 178 -14.72 -6.82 -16.18
N THR A 179 -13.47 -7.23 -16.27
CA THR A 179 -12.34 -6.53 -15.66
C THR A 179 -11.81 -5.48 -16.60
N ASN A 180 -11.79 -4.24 -16.15
CA ASN A 180 -11.11 -3.15 -16.82
C ASN A 180 -9.76 -2.92 -16.15
N HIS A 181 -8.69 -2.96 -16.95
CA HIS A 181 -7.34 -2.72 -16.48
C HIS A 181 -6.85 -1.36 -16.97
N ALA A 182 -6.37 -0.53 -16.06
CA ALA A 182 -5.82 0.77 -16.37
C ALA A 182 -4.50 1.01 -15.62
N LEU A 183 -3.60 1.77 -16.24
CA LEU A 183 -2.40 2.27 -15.57
C LEU A 183 -2.71 3.68 -15.05
N HIS A 184 -2.74 3.83 -13.73
CA HIS A 184 -2.84 5.12 -13.07
C HIS A 184 -1.51 5.48 -12.42
N GLY A 185 -0.65 6.19 -13.16
CA GLY A 185 0.71 6.47 -12.72
C GLY A 185 1.52 5.17 -12.57
N PRO A 186 2.08 4.86 -11.39
CA PRO A 186 2.82 3.63 -11.13
C PRO A 186 1.93 2.46 -10.71
N ALA A 187 0.65 2.70 -10.44
CA ALA A 187 -0.30 1.69 -10.02
C ALA A 187 -0.96 1.04 -11.24
N PHE A 188 -1.04 -0.27 -11.20
CA PHE A 188 -1.89 -1.03 -12.08
C PHE A 188 -3.23 -1.23 -11.37
N THR A 189 -4.27 -0.57 -11.88
CA THR A 189 -5.61 -0.66 -11.32
C THR A 189 -6.39 -1.73 -12.06
N SER A 190 -6.93 -2.68 -11.32
CA SER A 190 -7.93 -3.63 -11.81
C SER A 190 -9.28 -3.24 -11.21
N SER A 191 -10.24 -2.86 -12.05
CA SER A 191 -11.60 -2.57 -11.62
C SER A 191 -12.54 -3.67 -12.12
N VAL A 192 -13.39 -4.10 -11.21
CA VAL A 192 -14.37 -5.15 -11.45
C VAL A 192 -15.75 -4.53 -11.35
N VAL A 193 -16.51 -4.57 -12.43
CA VAL A 193 -17.88 -4.11 -12.46
C VAL A 193 -18.80 -5.23 -11.94
N CYS A 194 -19.36 -5.04 -10.76
CA CYS A 194 -20.31 -5.98 -10.20
C CYS A 194 -21.72 -5.75 -10.77
N SER A 195 -22.49 -6.81 -10.96
CA SER A 195 -23.88 -6.78 -11.48
C SER A 195 -24.88 -5.94 -10.66
N GLY A 196 -24.44 -5.35 -9.56
CA GLY A 196 -25.19 -4.41 -8.72
C GLY A 196 -24.78 -2.94 -8.85
N GLY A 197 -23.88 -2.59 -9.81
CA GLY A 197 -23.42 -1.22 -10.03
C GLY A 197 -22.37 -0.70 -9.05
N ASN A 198 -21.79 -1.57 -8.23
CA ASN A 198 -20.68 -1.22 -7.34
C ASN A 198 -19.39 -1.76 -7.95
N ASP A 199 -18.46 -0.86 -8.25
CA ASP A 199 -17.16 -1.21 -8.78
C ASP A 199 -16.20 -1.50 -7.62
N LEU A 200 -15.54 -2.65 -7.66
CA LEU A 200 -14.40 -2.97 -6.79
C LEU A 200 -13.12 -2.57 -7.53
N SER A 201 -12.35 -1.69 -6.94
CA SER A 201 -11.04 -1.30 -7.45
C SER A 201 -9.92 -1.93 -6.62
N VAL A 202 -8.92 -2.48 -7.28
CA VAL A 202 -7.70 -2.98 -6.65
C VAL A 202 -6.51 -2.33 -7.33
N ASP A 203 -5.72 -1.61 -6.54
CA ASP A 203 -4.51 -0.94 -6.99
C ASP A 203 -3.28 -1.78 -6.63
N TYR A 204 -2.53 -2.19 -7.65
CA TYR A 204 -1.27 -2.92 -7.48
C TYR A 204 -0.10 -1.99 -7.74
N VAL A 205 0.80 -1.88 -6.77
CA VAL A 205 1.99 -1.04 -6.87
C VAL A 205 3.24 -1.88 -6.63
N HIS A 206 4.18 -1.87 -7.57
CA HIS A 206 5.50 -2.46 -7.34
C HIS A 206 6.25 -1.69 -6.27
N SER A 207 6.96 -2.42 -5.40
CA SER A 207 7.79 -1.80 -4.37
C SER A 207 9.05 -2.61 -4.07
N LEU A 208 10.02 -1.94 -3.47
CA LEU A 208 11.21 -2.55 -2.90
C LEU A 208 11.23 -2.30 -1.40
N HIS A 209 11.70 -3.27 -0.63
CA HIS A 209 11.78 -3.16 0.82
C HIS A 209 13.08 -2.48 1.25
N CYS A 210 12.96 -1.38 1.98
CA CYS A 210 14.04 -0.76 2.73
C CYS A 210 14.04 -1.35 4.14
N GLN A 211 15.01 -2.23 4.42
CA GLN A 211 15.05 -3.05 5.63
C GLN A 211 15.31 -2.25 6.91
N GLU A 212 15.86 -1.06 6.78
CA GLU A 212 16.14 -0.17 7.90
C GLU A 212 15.17 1.01 7.88
N TRP A 213 14.79 1.50 9.06
CA TRP A 213 14.05 2.75 9.16
C TRP A 213 14.92 3.90 8.66
N PRO A 214 14.49 4.66 7.65
CA PRO A 214 15.36 5.66 7.04
C PRO A 214 15.65 6.82 7.98
N GLU A 215 16.89 7.32 7.94
CA GLU A 215 17.36 8.40 8.81
C GLU A 215 16.50 9.65 8.68
N VAL A 216 16.03 9.95 7.47
CA VAL A 216 15.12 11.09 7.21
C VAL A 216 13.82 11.02 8.00
N ALA A 217 13.40 9.82 8.42
CA ALA A 217 12.21 9.57 9.23
C ALA A 217 12.52 9.28 10.71
N SER A 218 13.79 9.35 11.13
CA SER A 218 14.21 9.07 12.52
C SER A 218 13.52 9.95 13.56
N GLY A 219 13.19 11.19 13.18
CA GLY A 219 12.44 12.11 14.04
C GLY A 219 11.08 11.55 14.51
N TRP A 220 10.46 10.65 13.73
CA TRP A 220 9.23 9.99 14.17
C TRP A 220 9.47 9.04 15.34
N ILE A 221 10.57 8.29 15.36
CA ILE A 221 10.91 7.36 16.46
C ILE A 221 11.11 8.13 17.77
N HIS A 222 11.84 9.25 17.71
CA HIS A 222 12.28 10.01 18.89
C HIS A 222 11.30 11.10 19.31
N ARG A 223 10.20 11.26 18.60
CA ARG A 223 9.20 12.29 18.90
C ARG A 223 8.61 12.11 20.31
N HIS A 224 8.52 13.21 21.05
CA HIS A 224 7.78 13.24 22.32
C HIS A 224 6.28 13.07 22.05
N ARG A 225 5.63 12.18 22.79
CA ARG A 225 4.20 11.87 22.69
C ARG A 225 3.50 12.01 24.04
N PRO A 226 2.84 13.14 24.28
CA PRO A 226 2.15 13.40 25.57
C PRO A 226 1.11 12.34 25.89
N SER A 227 0.44 11.78 24.88
CA SER A 227 -0.58 10.73 25.06
C SER A 227 -0.01 9.37 25.49
N GLY A 228 1.29 9.14 25.32
CA GLY A 228 1.90 7.80 25.42
C GLY A 228 1.52 6.86 24.27
N CYS A 229 0.86 7.34 23.21
CA CYS A 229 0.44 6.56 22.06
C CYS A 229 1.17 7.03 20.78
N PRO A 230 1.68 6.14 19.94
CA PRO A 230 1.78 4.68 20.13
C PRO A 230 2.75 4.31 21.27
N SER A 231 2.57 3.09 21.78
CA SER A 231 3.45 2.60 22.85
C SER A 231 4.92 2.49 22.40
N PRO A 232 5.90 2.60 23.30
CA PRO A 232 7.30 2.44 22.96
C PRO A 232 7.62 1.08 22.30
N GLN A 233 6.88 0.03 22.65
CA GLN A 233 7.03 -1.28 22.02
C GLN A 233 6.57 -1.24 20.57
N LEU A 234 5.39 -0.67 20.29
CA LEU A 234 4.89 -0.54 18.93
C LEU A 234 5.80 0.31 18.04
N ILE A 235 6.38 1.39 18.60
CA ILE A 235 7.36 2.21 17.88
C ILE A 235 8.58 1.37 17.47
N ARG A 236 9.11 0.55 18.39
CA ARG A 236 10.23 -0.36 18.08
C ARG A 236 9.86 -1.39 17.03
N ASP A 237 8.67 -1.96 17.11
CA ASP A 237 8.21 -2.98 16.16
C ASP A 237 8.03 -2.38 14.77
N ILE A 238 7.43 -1.20 14.66
CA ILE A 238 7.32 -0.44 13.41
C ILE A 238 8.69 -0.11 12.84
N ALA A 239 9.61 0.40 13.67
CA ALA A 239 10.95 0.77 13.20
C ALA A 239 11.75 -0.43 12.67
N LYS A 240 11.52 -1.64 13.20
CA LYS A 240 12.15 -2.87 12.72
C LYS A 240 11.66 -3.31 11.35
N GLN A 241 10.42 -2.94 10.98
CA GLN A 241 9.88 -3.27 9.65
C GLN A 241 10.52 -2.44 8.55
N GLY A 242 11.15 -1.31 8.89
CA GLY A 242 11.68 -0.39 7.89
C GLY A 242 10.56 0.32 7.12
N CYS A 243 10.77 0.45 5.81
CA CYS A 243 9.75 1.05 4.93
C CYS A 243 9.83 0.45 3.52
N HIS A 244 8.95 0.89 2.64
CA HIS A 244 8.98 0.52 1.23
C HIS A 244 9.33 1.72 0.37
N VAL A 245 9.92 1.50 -0.79
CA VAL A 245 10.10 2.52 -1.82
C VAL A 245 9.27 2.16 -3.03
N VAL A 246 8.45 3.09 -3.50
CA VAL A 246 7.56 2.90 -4.62
C VAL A 246 7.98 3.81 -5.78
N PRO A 247 7.87 3.36 -7.05
CA PRO A 247 8.37 4.05 -8.23
C PRO A 247 7.48 5.23 -8.63
N VAL A 248 7.30 6.19 -7.71
CA VAL A 248 6.49 7.40 -7.86
C VAL A 248 7.34 8.61 -7.59
N SER A 249 7.44 9.54 -8.54
CA SER A 249 8.10 10.82 -8.34
C SER A 249 7.16 11.88 -7.75
N HIS A 250 7.74 12.87 -7.09
CA HIS A 250 6.99 14.08 -6.74
C HIS A 250 6.60 14.85 -8.02
N ARG A 251 5.39 15.43 -8.04
CA ARG A 251 4.85 16.12 -9.23
C ARG A 251 5.72 17.28 -9.71
N PHE A 252 6.53 17.87 -8.82
CA PHE A 252 7.48 18.96 -9.13
C PHE A 252 8.93 18.48 -9.06
N SER A 253 9.18 17.18 -9.20
CA SER A 253 10.53 16.63 -9.17
C SER A 253 11.39 17.16 -10.31
N GLN A 254 12.64 17.45 -10.00
CA GLN A 254 13.68 17.73 -11.00
C GLN A 254 14.17 16.45 -11.68
N TRP A 255 13.88 15.29 -11.08
CA TRP A 255 14.25 13.95 -11.59
C TRP A 255 13.04 13.01 -11.65
N PRO A 256 12.01 13.32 -12.46
CA PRO A 256 10.75 12.57 -12.44
C PRO A 256 10.92 11.09 -12.79
N SER A 257 11.96 10.73 -13.55
CA SER A 257 12.24 9.33 -13.91
C SER A 257 13.13 8.59 -12.90
N LEU A 258 13.73 9.28 -11.93
CA LEU A 258 14.70 8.71 -10.98
C LEU A 258 14.24 8.77 -9.53
N GLU A 259 13.22 9.57 -9.24
CA GLU A 259 12.74 9.76 -7.87
C GLU A 259 11.72 8.67 -7.50
N TRP A 260 11.82 8.22 -6.27
CA TRP A 260 10.98 7.19 -5.66
C TRP A 260 10.37 7.72 -4.38
N ARG A 261 9.15 7.35 -4.07
CA ARG A 261 8.47 7.77 -2.83
C ARG A 261 8.70 6.75 -1.72
N LEU A 262 9.06 7.24 -0.53
CA LEU A 262 9.05 6.46 0.70
C LEU A 262 7.59 6.13 1.06
N SER A 263 7.31 4.88 1.35
CA SER A 263 6.00 4.41 1.76
C SER A 263 6.08 3.73 3.12
N PHE A 264 5.29 4.22 4.05
CA PHE A 264 5.17 3.69 5.41
C PHE A 264 3.83 2.96 5.61
N SER A 265 3.26 2.40 4.53
CA SER A 265 1.93 1.79 4.57
C SER A 265 1.80 0.69 5.60
N GLU A 266 2.84 -0.12 5.82
CA GLU A 266 2.84 -1.16 6.87
C GLU A 266 2.80 -0.54 8.27
N ALA A 267 3.59 0.49 8.50
CA ALA A 267 3.55 1.26 9.74
C ALA A 267 2.16 1.90 9.98
N GLU A 268 1.54 2.41 8.93
CA GLU A 268 0.20 3.00 8.99
C GLU A 268 -0.86 1.95 9.34
N VAL A 269 -0.77 0.74 8.80
CA VAL A 269 -1.64 -0.39 9.17
C VAL A 269 -1.45 -0.74 10.64
N MET A 270 -0.20 -0.90 11.10
CA MET A 270 0.10 -1.22 12.50
C MET A 270 -0.45 -0.15 13.45
N LEU A 271 -0.30 1.13 13.12
CA LEU A 271 -0.85 2.25 13.90
C LEU A 271 -2.38 2.22 13.90
N ALA A 272 -2.99 2.05 12.75
CA ALA A 272 -4.44 2.06 12.60
C ALA A 272 -5.10 0.93 13.39
N LEU A 273 -4.47 -0.25 13.44
CA LEU A 273 -4.99 -1.39 14.20
C LEU A 273 -5.02 -1.15 15.71
N THR A 274 -4.21 -0.22 16.24
CA THR A 274 -4.20 0.14 17.66
C THR A 274 -5.21 1.23 18.04
N LEU A 275 -5.84 1.88 17.07
CA LEU A 275 -6.82 2.93 17.33
C LEU A 275 -8.03 2.38 18.09
N SER A 276 -8.44 3.09 19.14
CA SER A 276 -9.69 2.82 19.84
C SER A 276 -10.92 3.21 19.01
N SER A 277 -12.12 2.92 19.49
CA SER A 277 -13.37 3.14 18.75
C SER A 277 -13.62 4.60 18.41
N ILE A 278 -13.32 5.53 19.33
CA ILE A 278 -13.64 6.96 19.14
C ILE A 278 -12.80 7.59 18.03
N PRO A 279 -11.45 7.51 18.03
CA PRO A 279 -10.64 7.99 16.91
C PRO A 279 -11.08 7.42 15.55
N ARG A 280 -11.41 6.12 15.50
CA ARG A 280 -11.91 5.49 14.26
C ARG A 280 -13.22 6.12 13.79
N ARG A 281 -14.19 6.33 14.70
CA ARG A 281 -15.46 7.00 14.39
C ARG A 281 -15.25 8.43 13.90
N CYS A 282 -14.36 9.19 14.55
CA CYS A 282 -14.00 10.54 14.12
C CYS A 282 -13.46 10.55 12.68
N TYR A 283 -12.56 9.60 12.36
CA TYR A 283 -12.00 9.52 11.01
C TYR A 283 -13.06 9.17 9.96
N ILE A 284 -13.92 8.20 10.23
CA ILE A 284 -15.02 7.84 9.33
C ILE A 284 -15.95 9.02 9.10
N PHE A 285 -16.28 9.76 10.16
CA PHE A 285 -17.10 10.97 10.05
C PHE A 285 -16.41 12.04 9.21
N LEU A 286 -15.11 12.26 9.38
CA LEU A 286 -14.34 13.20 8.54
C LEU A 286 -14.30 12.78 7.08
N LYS A 287 -14.17 11.47 6.78
CA LYS A 287 -14.28 10.94 5.42
C LYS A 287 -15.64 11.23 4.80
N LEU A 288 -16.73 11.04 5.55
CA LEU A 288 -18.07 11.36 5.10
C LEU A 288 -18.23 12.85 4.81
N LEU A 289 -17.77 13.71 5.71
CA LEU A 289 -17.76 15.16 5.49
C LEU A 289 -16.94 15.53 4.24
N HIS A 290 -15.79 14.86 4.05
CA HIS A 290 -14.97 15.08 2.86
C HIS A 290 -15.75 14.76 1.59
N ILE A 291 -16.39 13.60 1.50
CA ILE A 291 -17.12 13.16 0.30
C ILE A 291 -18.37 14.03 0.05
N TYR A 292 -19.18 14.27 1.08
CA TYR A 292 -20.48 14.90 0.92
C TYR A 292 -20.45 16.43 0.98
N LYS A 293 -19.42 17.03 1.58
CA LYS A 293 -19.30 18.48 1.70
C LYS A 293 -18.07 19.01 0.94
N PHE A 294 -16.87 18.65 1.36
CA PHE A 294 -15.65 19.29 0.88
C PHE A 294 -15.43 19.05 -0.62
N LYS A 295 -15.56 17.81 -1.09
CA LYS A 295 -15.41 17.48 -2.51
C LYS A 295 -16.43 18.21 -3.39
N ARG A 296 -17.68 18.36 -2.93
CA ARG A 296 -18.74 19.10 -3.65
C ARG A 296 -18.47 20.59 -3.75
N HIS A 297 -17.70 21.16 -2.81
CA HIS A 297 -17.30 22.57 -2.83
C HIS A 297 -15.90 22.79 -3.44
N GLY A 298 -15.39 21.81 -4.19
CA GLY A 298 -14.11 21.93 -4.90
C GLY A 298 -12.87 21.89 -4.01
N VAL A 299 -13.00 21.50 -2.73
CA VAL A 299 -11.85 21.37 -1.84
C VAL A 299 -11.11 20.08 -2.18
N ALA A 300 -9.91 20.23 -2.73
CA ALA A 300 -9.01 19.14 -3.10
C ALA A 300 -8.25 18.60 -1.87
N LEU A 301 -9.00 18.05 -0.90
CA LEU A 301 -8.41 17.42 0.28
C LEU A 301 -8.28 15.90 0.02
N VAL A 302 -7.08 15.38 0.15
CA VAL A 302 -6.83 13.93 0.04
C VAL A 302 -7.08 13.29 1.40
N THR A 303 -7.78 12.14 1.42
CA THR A 303 -8.10 11.41 2.67
C THR A 303 -6.87 11.01 3.47
N TYR A 304 -5.72 10.88 2.81
CA TYR A 304 -4.43 10.65 3.45
C TYR A 304 -4.07 11.75 4.48
N PHE A 305 -4.36 13.02 4.17
CA PHE A 305 -4.12 14.10 5.13
C PHE A 305 -5.00 13.99 6.38
N LEU A 306 -6.25 13.53 6.21
CA LEU A 306 -7.14 13.29 7.35
C LEU A 306 -6.60 12.17 8.25
N LYS A 307 -6.09 11.09 7.65
CA LYS A 307 -5.46 9.98 8.39
C LYS A 307 -4.22 10.45 9.13
N THR A 308 -3.34 11.18 8.47
CA THR A 308 -2.13 11.73 9.08
C THR A 308 -2.47 12.65 10.26
N ALA A 309 -3.45 13.55 10.09
CA ALA A 309 -3.92 14.42 11.17
C ALA A 309 -4.48 13.63 12.36
N LEU A 310 -5.23 12.55 12.10
CA LEU A 310 -5.73 11.66 13.15
C LEU A 310 -4.58 11.06 13.96
N PHE A 311 -3.55 10.53 13.32
CA PHE A 311 -2.39 9.97 14.02
C PHE A 311 -1.68 11.03 14.87
N TRP A 312 -1.51 12.24 14.36
CA TRP A 312 -0.96 13.35 15.13
C TRP A 312 -1.80 13.70 16.36
N ILE A 313 -3.12 13.73 16.23
CA ILE A 313 -4.03 13.99 17.34
C ILE A 313 -3.92 12.87 18.38
N CYS A 314 -3.87 11.60 17.95
CA CYS A 314 -3.70 10.46 18.84
C CYS A 314 -2.36 10.48 19.59
N GLU A 315 -1.29 11.02 19.00
CA GLU A 315 -0.01 11.23 19.68
C GLU A 315 -0.07 12.37 20.72
N SER A 316 -0.96 13.34 20.53
CA SER A 316 -1.03 14.57 21.33
C SER A 316 -2.04 14.51 22.47
N ILE A 317 -3.15 13.80 22.28
CA ILE A 317 -4.30 13.76 23.21
C ILE A 317 -4.37 12.40 23.88
N SER A 318 -4.43 12.37 25.23
CA SER A 318 -4.53 11.13 25.98
C SER A 318 -5.88 10.42 25.73
N LEU A 319 -5.90 9.08 25.88
CA LEU A 319 -7.12 8.29 25.66
C LEU A 319 -8.27 8.74 26.58
N SER A 320 -7.99 9.29 27.76
CA SER A 320 -8.99 9.78 28.71
C SER A 320 -9.68 11.07 28.26
N GLU A 321 -9.07 11.80 27.34
CA GLU A 321 -9.62 13.05 26.79
C GLU A 321 -10.50 12.82 25.56
N TRP A 322 -10.45 11.62 24.97
CA TRP A 322 -11.37 11.22 23.92
C TRP A 322 -12.74 10.88 24.53
N LYS A 323 -13.68 11.83 24.47
CA LYS A 323 -15.03 11.70 25.04
C LYS A 323 -16.09 11.77 23.95
#